data_b13d36bdfd4152893b6dc434494c5911
#
_entry.id   b13d36bdfd4152893b6dc434494c5911
#
_cell.length_a   1.000
_cell.length_b   1.000
_cell.length_c   1.000
_cell.angle_alpha   90.00
_cell.angle_beta   90.00
_cell.angle_gamma   90.00
#
_symmetry.space_group_name_H-M   'P 1'
#
loop_
_entity.id
_entity.type
_entity.pdbx_description
1 polymer ?
#
loop_
_entity_poly.entity_id
_entity_poly.type
_entity_poly.pdbx_seq_one_letter_code
_entity_poly.pdbx_strand_id
1 'polypeptide(L)'
;MQLDLPQHCMSCLVLIITYMNESGSKSSGVELTQDNLTAKQLDYAVFLPAISGFYATFVGKQRNEPYVDPARFPQGLTDMEQLNWLNSTKALFPYRWSLASGGHANLDLSKQDWSEDMVRNREPGTFILGDSGGFQIAKGLWEGDWRANSGCAKAQKKRELVLNWLDNVSDYCMTLDIPTWVIHDKKAAKACGISTLPAAVAATKFNNEYFMKHRKGVRNGGTKILNVLQGDNHGSADQWYETMKEYCDPAKYPDTHFDGWAMGGQNMCDVDLVLRRLVALRYDNLLQEGVHDWMHFLGTSKLEWAVLLTVIQRAVRKYVNPAFTISFDCASPFLATANGQVYYENVFKHDSKWSYRMGPSADDKKYATDTRKWSTGVVADGIYNNWQESPISDMLTMKDICIYKAGTPKTGVVLTEENFRDPALYDVLPDVNKNGKWGKTSWDSFSYALLMGHNVWMHLTAVQEANQRFDAGERPAMMQRSTGDYAKFEDIVEAIFAAPDRQTAEDIIKLYDTYWMEIVGTRGFKGKKTKNARSQFHVLYTFDEPEVDTEPEDQLQSEALQLLESEQIK
;
A
#
# COMPACT_ATOMS: atom_id res chain seq x y z
N MET A 1 -16.29 10.02 -55.68
CA MET A 1 -17.08 9.30 -54.69
C MET A 1 -16.55 9.75 -53.35
N GLN A 2 -17.12 10.87 -52.84
CA GLN A 2 -16.81 11.49 -51.58
C GLN A 2 -17.55 10.71 -50.50
N LEU A 3 -16.85 10.30 -49.44
CA LEU A 3 -17.45 9.79 -48.21
C LEU A 3 -17.32 10.86 -47.15
N ASP A 4 -18.46 11.43 -46.78
CA ASP A 4 -18.64 12.33 -45.65
C ASP A 4 -18.38 11.59 -44.35
N LEU A 5 -17.47 12.14 -43.53
CA LEU A 5 -17.31 11.78 -42.12
C LEU A 5 -18.05 12.82 -41.26
N PRO A 6 -18.80 12.43 -40.25
CA PRO A 6 -19.58 13.37 -39.45
C PRO A 6 -18.70 14.20 -38.53
N GLN A 7 -18.89 15.50 -38.57
CA GLN A 7 -18.44 16.50 -37.60
C GLN A 7 -19.15 16.29 -36.26
N HIS A 8 -18.53 15.62 -35.30
CA HIS A 8 -18.80 15.76 -33.88
C HIS A 8 -17.66 15.10 -33.10
N CYS A 9 -16.54 15.80 -32.98
CA CYS A 9 -15.56 15.63 -31.89
C CYS A 9 -14.52 16.77 -31.91
N MET A 10 -14.98 18.00 -31.75
CA MET A 10 -14.10 19.16 -31.56
C MET A 10 -14.61 20.07 -30.44
N SER A 11 -14.90 19.53 -29.27
CA SER A 11 -15.32 20.32 -28.11
C SER A 11 -14.65 19.92 -26.79
N CYS A 12 -13.65 19.04 -26.80
CA CYS A 12 -12.92 18.66 -25.59
C CYS A 12 -11.44 19.12 -25.54
N LEU A 13 -11.04 20.08 -26.38
CA LEU A 13 -9.63 20.50 -26.43
C LEU A 13 -9.38 21.96 -26.04
N VAL A 14 -10.31 22.63 -25.41
CA VAL A 14 -10.12 24.05 -24.99
C VAL A 14 -10.67 24.24 -23.58
N LEU A 15 -9.94 23.73 -22.56
CA LEU A 15 -10.10 24.15 -21.16
C LEU A 15 -8.90 23.76 -20.27
N ILE A 16 -7.68 23.83 -20.80
CA ILE A 16 -6.44 23.59 -20.03
C ILE A 16 -5.50 24.80 -20.05
N ILE A 17 -5.96 25.98 -20.29
CA ILE A 17 -5.10 27.18 -20.10
C ILE A 17 -5.97 28.27 -19.52
N THR A 18 -6.10 28.33 -18.21
CA THR A 18 -6.26 29.56 -17.45
C THR A 18 -6.45 29.26 -15.96
N TYR A 19 -5.39 29.04 -15.24
CA TYR A 19 -5.23 29.38 -13.83
C TYR A 19 -3.74 29.46 -13.50
N MET A 20 -3.11 30.52 -13.99
CA MET A 20 -1.86 31.02 -13.43
C MET A 20 -2.18 32.37 -12.83
N ASN A 21 -2.30 32.44 -11.54
CA ASN A 21 -2.06 33.66 -10.78
C ASN A 21 -1.57 33.31 -9.37
N GLU A 22 -0.34 33.62 -9.17
CA GLU A 22 0.37 34.24 -8.04
C GLU A 22 -0.20 33.98 -6.64
N SER A 23 0.28 32.89 -6.04
CA SER A 23 0.82 32.82 -4.66
C SER A 23 1.20 31.36 -4.37
N GLY A 24 2.42 31.12 -4.32
CA GLY A 24 3.32 30.07 -3.94
C GLY A 24 2.81 28.81 -3.25
N SER A 25 2.03 27.93 -3.84
CA SER A 25 2.16 26.47 -3.68
C SER A 25 1.60 25.83 -4.96
N LYS A 26 2.49 25.32 -5.79
CA LYS A 26 2.04 24.53 -6.95
C LYS A 26 1.48 23.22 -6.40
N SER A 27 0.15 23.08 -6.40
CA SER A 27 -0.44 21.74 -6.43
C SER A 27 0.23 20.96 -7.55
N SER A 28 0.58 19.70 -7.34
CA SER A 28 0.97 18.82 -8.43
C SER A 28 -0.11 18.97 -9.50
N GLY A 29 0.25 19.31 -10.73
CA GLY A 29 -0.72 19.53 -11.82
C GLY A 29 -1.42 18.26 -12.29
N VAL A 30 -1.59 17.28 -11.38
CA VAL A 30 -2.23 15.99 -11.63
C VAL A 30 -3.66 16.09 -11.15
N GLU A 31 -4.56 16.24 -12.11
CA GLU A 31 -5.99 16.08 -11.84
C GLU A 31 -6.31 14.58 -11.76
N LEU A 32 -6.68 14.10 -10.57
CA LEU A 32 -7.10 12.74 -10.34
C LEU A 32 -8.58 12.57 -10.68
N THR A 33 -8.90 12.52 -11.97
CA THR A 33 -10.23 12.09 -12.44
C THR A 33 -10.23 10.59 -12.66
N GLN A 34 -11.40 9.94 -12.56
CA GLN A 34 -11.54 8.50 -12.78
C GLN A 34 -11.00 8.07 -14.16
N ASP A 35 -11.31 8.81 -15.21
CA ASP A 35 -10.87 8.50 -16.57
C ASP A 35 -9.36 8.69 -16.73
N ASN A 36 -8.82 9.77 -16.19
CA ASN A 36 -7.38 10.08 -16.24
C ASN A 36 -6.57 9.03 -15.48
N LEU A 37 -7.03 8.63 -14.31
CA LEU A 37 -6.41 7.56 -13.53
C LEU A 37 -6.47 6.21 -14.24
N THR A 38 -7.59 5.85 -14.84
CA THR A 38 -7.72 4.58 -15.54
C THR A 38 -6.80 4.49 -16.75
N ALA A 39 -6.75 5.52 -17.59
CA ALA A 39 -5.93 5.52 -18.79
C ALA A 39 -4.42 5.51 -18.48
N LYS A 40 -3.98 6.31 -17.52
CA LYS A 40 -2.55 6.41 -17.17
C LYS A 40 -2.07 5.31 -16.25
N GLN A 41 -2.92 4.80 -15.36
CA GLN A 41 -2.55 3.68 -14.49
C GLN A 41 -2.35 2.38 -15.27
N LEU A 42 -2.99 2.20 -16.41
CA LEU A 42 -2.71 1.06 -17.26
C LEU A 42 -1.33 1.12 -17.92
N ASP A 43 -0.73 2.30 -18.06
CA ASP A 43 0.63 2.46 -18.59
C ASP A 43 1.71 2.40 -17.50
N TYR A 44 1.40 2.85 -16.29
CA TYR A 44 2.29 2.86 -15.13
C TYR A 44 2.09 1.63 -14.25
N ALA A 45 3.08 1.31 -13.43
CA ALA A 45 2.90 0.39 -12.31
C ALA A 45 1.84 0.97 -11.34
N VAL A 46 0.90 0.15 -10.93
CA VAL A 46 -0.29 0.57 -10.18
C VAL A 46 0.00 0.59 -8.68
N PHE A 47 -0.09 1.76 -8.06
CA PHE A 47 -0.04 1.86 -6.62
C PHE A 47 -1.38 1.46 -5.99
N LEU A 48 -1.34 0.59 -4.98
CA LEU A 48 -2.51 0.17 -4.21
C LEU A 48 -2.38 0.68 -2.76
N PRO A 49 -3.13 1.72 -2.36
CA PRO A 49 -3.20 2.07 -0.95
C PRO A 49 -3.66 0.85 -0.14
N ALA A 50 -2.83 0.40 0.81
CA ALA A 50 -3.21 -0.66 1.74
C ALA A 50 -4.15 -0.08 2.79
N ILE A 51 -5.46 -0.29 2.60
CA ILE A 51 -6.50 0.34 3.42
C ILE A 51 -6.30 -0.03 4.89
N SER A 52 -6.11 0.98 5.74
CA SER A 52 -6.08 0.80 7.19
C SER A 52 -7.45 0.30 7.69
N GLY A 53 -7.44 -0.70 8.56
CA GLY A 53 -8.66 -1.18 9.22
C GLY A 53 -9.40 -0.06 9.97
N PHE A 54 -8.65 0.84 10.63
CA PHE A 54 -9.22 2.04 11.25
C PHE A 54 -9.95 2.92 10.23
N TYR A 55 -9.30 3.25 9.10
CA TYR A 55 -9.90 4.12 8.08
C TYR A 55 -11.17 3.51 7.49
N ALA A 56 -11.11 2.25 7.10
CA ALA A 56 -12.25 1.53 6.54
C ALA A 56 -13.41 1.45 7.55
N THR A 57 -13.11 1.14 8.82
CA THR A 57 -14.10 1.10 9.90
C THR A 57 -14.71 2.47 10.12
N PHE A 58 -13.89 3.52 10.19
CA PHE A 58 -14.39 4.87 10.42
C PHE A 58 -15.34 5.30 9.30
N VAL A 59 -14.94 5.19 8.04
CA VAL A 59 -15.77 5.57 6.89
C VAL A 59 -17.05 4.71 6.83
N GLY A 60 -16.92 3.39 6.93
CA GLY A 60 -18.06 2.47 6.83
C GLY A 60 -19.09 2.64 7.94
N LYS A 61 -18.65 2.74 9.20
CA LYS A 61 -19.57 2.93 10.34
C LYS A 61 -20.24 4.28 10.30
N GLN A 62 -19.50 5.35 10.08
CA GLN A 62 -20.08 6.69 10.03
C GLN A 62 -21.16 6.81 8.96
N ARG A 63 -20.98 6.10 7.85
CA ARG A 63 -21.97 6.06 6.77
C ARG A 63 -23.26 5.35 7.19
N ASN A 64 -23.14 4.21 7.87
CA ASN A 64 -24.27 3.32 8.17
C ASN A 64 -24.84 3.51 9.59
N GLU A 65 -23.99 3.79 10.55
CA GLU A 65 -24.32 4.01 11.96
C GLU A 65 -23.60 5.27 12.46
N PRO A 66 -24.07 6.48 12.08
CA PRO A 66 -23.39 7.72 12.41
C PRO A 66 -23.22 7.90 13.92
N TYR A 67 -22.00 8.16 14.36
CA TYR A 67 -21.66 8.42 15.77
C TYR A 67 -20.89 9.73 15.96
N VAL A 68 -20.42 10.38 14.89
CA VAL A 68 -19.80 11.70 14.95
C VAL A 68 -20.87 12.76 14.87
N ASP A 69 -20.82 13.72 15.79
CA ASP A 69 -21.71 14.88 15.77
C ASP A 69 -21.57 15.62 14.42
N PRO A 70 -22.66 15.90 13.70
CA PRO A 70 -22.64 16.69 12.47
C PRO A 70 -21.92 18.03 12.60
N ALA A 71 -21.97 18.67 13.77
CA ALA A 71 -21.28 19.93 14.04
C ALA A 71 -19.73 19.79 14.02
N ARG A 72 -19.22 18.56 14.10
CA ARG A 72 -17.80 18.26 14.03
C ARG A 72 -17.26 18.25 12.60
N PHE A 73 -18.15 18.14 11.61
CA PHE A 73 -17.72 18.08 10.22
C PHE A 73 -17.12 19.41 9.77
N PRO A 74 -15.95 19.38 9.09
CA PRO A 74 -15.42 20.58 8.42
C PRO A 74 -16.41 21.14 7.41
N GLN A 75 -16.36 22.45 7.19
CA GLN A 75 -17.29 23.16 6.29
C GLN A 75 -17.18 22.63 4.86
N GLY A 76 -16.79 21.80 4.32
CA GLY A 76 -16.76 21.28 2.95
C GLY A 76 -17.07 19.80 2.91
N LEU A 77 -17.14 19.16 4.07
CA LEU A 77 -17.42 17.74 4.18
C LEU A 77 -18.88 17.54 4.62
N THR A 78 -19.71 17.07 3.73
CA THR A 78 -21.15 16.87 3.96
C THR A 78 -21.55 15.41 4.09
N ASP A 79 -20.68 14.49 3.66
CA ASP A 79 -20.95 13.06 3.61
C ASP A 79 -19.63 12.28 3.81
N MET A 80 -19.66 11.20 4.57
CA MET A 80 -18.48 10.31 4.76
C MET A 80 -18.01 9.63 3.48
N GLU A 81 -18.88 9.45 2.50
CA GLU A 81 -18.49 8.95 1.19
C GLU A 81 -17.47 9.84 0.47
N GLN A 82 -17.36 11.10 0.86
CA GLN A 82 -16.32 11.99 0.34
C GLN A 82 -14.90 11.55 0.72
N LEU A 83 -14.78 10.75 1.78
CA LEU A 83 -13.49 10.13 2.18
C LEU A 83 -13.29 8.74 1.57
N ASN A 84 -14.31 8.16 0.95
CA ASN A 84 -14.24 6.86 0.30
C ASN A 84 -13.76 7.00 -1.16
N TRP A 85 -12.45 6.92 -1.40
CA TRP A 85 -11.91 7.05 -2.76
C TRP A 85 -12.36 5.95 -3.74
N LEU A 86 -12.93 4.83 -3.25
CA LEU A 86 -13.53 3.79 -4.10
C LEU A 86 -14.94 4.15 -4.58
N ASN A 87 -15.48 5.31 -4.16
CA ASN A 87 -16.75 5.86 -4.64
C ASN A 87 -16.48 6.95 -5.67
N SER A 88 -16.68 6.64 -6.94
CA SER A 88 -16.31 7.53 -8.05
C SER A 88 -17.16 8.80 -8.16
N THR A 89 -18.35 8.81 -7.55
CA THR A 89 -19.30 9.92 -7.68
C THR A 89 -19.26 10.91 -6.52
N LYS A 90 -18.84 10.46 -5.33
CA LYS A 90 -18.90 11.26 -4.11
C LYS A 90 -17.53 11.61 -3.53
N ALA A 91 -16.50 10.78 -3.79
CA ALA A 91 -15.19 10.98 -3.23
C ALA A 91 -14.58 12.33 -3.59
N LEU A 92 -13.88 12.96 -2.65
CA LEU A 92 -13.08 14.17 -2.90
C LEU A 92 -11.98 13.93 -3.93
N PHE A 93 -11.49 12.70 -3.98
CA PHE A 93 -10.57 12.21 -5.01
C PHE A 93 -10.90 10.74 -5.31
N PRO A 94 -11.47 10.41 -6.45
CA PRO A 94 -11.75 9.02 -6.80
C PRO A 94 -10.47 8.29 -7.21
N TYR A 95 -10.29 7.09 -6.68
CA TYR A 95 -9.23 6.18 -7.07
C TYR A 95 -9.73 4.74 -7.01
N ARG A 96 -9.66 4.02 -8.12
CA ARG A 96 -10.37 2.74 -8.24
C ARG A 96 -9.63 1.53 -7.66
N TRP A 97 -8.37 1.65 -7.26
CA TRP A 97 -7.54 0.54 -6.81
C TRP A 97 -7.21 0.65 -5.33
N SER A 98 -7.19 -0.49 -4.66
CA SER A 98 -6.70 -0.61 -3.28
C SER A 98 -6.25 -2.03 -2.97
N LEU A 99 -5.52 -2.16 -1.85
CA LEU A 99 -5.27 -3.42 -1.21
C LEU A 99 -6.09 -3.48 0.09
N ALA A 100 -6.69 -4.63 0.36
CA ALA A 100 -7.36 -4.92 1.63
C ALA A 100 -6.81 -6.22 2.21
N SER A 101 -6.47 -6.22 3.51
CA SER A 101 -5.86 -7.39 4.14
C SER A 101 -6.89 -8.24 4.88
N GLY A 102 -6.96 -9.53 4.55
CA GLY A 102 -7.67 -10.54 5.32
C GLY A 102 -7.15 -10.67 6.76
N GLY A 103 -5.93 -10.17 7.01
CA GLY A 103 -5.34 -10.12 8.33
C GLY A 103 -6.09 -9.23 9.32
N HIS A 104 -6.73 -8.19 8.82
CA HIS A 104 -7.49 -7.19 9.60
C HIS A 104 -9.00 -7.30 9.39
N ALA A 105 -9.42 -8.15 8.46
CA ALA A 105 -10.81 -8.30 8.08
C ALA A 105 -11.60 -9.17 9.06
N ASN A 106 -12.91 -8.90 9.18
CA ASN A 106 -13.84 -9.90 9.69
C ASN A 106 -14.05 -10.95 8.61
N LEU A 107 -13.44 -12.11 8.78
CA LEU A 107 -13.48 -13.20 7.80
C LEU A 107 -14.82 -13.92 7.74
N ASP A 108 -15.72 -13.70 8.69
CA ASP A 108 -17.06 -14.31 8.72
C ASP A 108 -18.04 -13.49 7.85
N LEU A 109 -18.12 -13.85 6.58
CA LEU A 109 -19.00 -13.17 5.62
C LEU A 109 -20.50 -13.37 5.88
N SER A 110 -20.88 -14.26 6.80
CA SER A 110 -22.29 -14.44 7.19
C SER A 110 -22.79 -13.31 8.09
N LYS A 111 -21.88 -12.52 8.67
CA LYS A 111 -22.19 -11.40 9.53
C LYS A 111 -22.08 -10.09 8.78
N GLN A 112 -23.08 -9.21 9.03
CA GLN A 112 -22.97 -7.82 8.63
C GLN A 112 -21.82 -7.17 9.42
N ASP A 113 -20.91 -6.51 8.72
CA ASP A 113 -19.83 -5.76 9.32
C ASP A 113 -19.64 -4.43 8.56
N TRP A 114 -20.10 -3.35 9.16
CA TRP A 114 -19.95 -2.02 8.58
C TRP A 114 -18.49 -1.56 8.49
N SER A 115 -17.61 -2.16 9.29
CA SER A 115 -16.16 -1.84 9.22
C SER A 115 -15.53 -2.20 7.89
N GLU A 116 -16.11 -3.14 7.15
CA GLU A 116 -15.64 -3.55 5.83
C GLU A 116 -16.49 -3.01 4.68
N ASP A 117 -17.45 -2.16 4.97
CA ASP A 117 -18.41 -1.70 3.98
C ASP A 117 -17.75 -0.97 2.79
N MET A 118 -16.69 -0.22 3.04
CA MET A 118 -15.88 0.41 1.98
C MET A 118 -15.32 -0.60 0.96
N VAL A 119 -15.04 -1.82 1.39
CA VAL A 119 -14.44 -2.88 0.55
C VAL A 119 -15.51 -3.85 0.04
N ARG A 120 -16.39 -4.33 0.92
CA ARG A 120 -17.41 -5.33 0.56
C ARG A 120 -18.52 -4.78 -0.34
N ASN A 121 -18.88 -3.52 -0.15
CA ASN A 121 -19.94 -2.83 -0.90
C ASN A 121 -19.39 -1.74 -1.83
N ARG A 122 -18.17 -1.95 -2.33
CA ARG A 122 -17.53 -1.04 -3.28
C ARG A 122 -18.27 -0.99 -4.62
N GLU A 123 -18.07 0.09 -5.34
CA GLU A 123 -18.67 0.25 -6.67
C GLU A 123 -18.14 -0.79 -7.67
N PRO A 124 -18.98 -1.25 -8.60
CA PRO A 124 -18.54 -2.02 -9.75
C PRO A 124 -17.45 -1.29 -10.54
N GLY A 125 -16.43 -2.01 -10.98
CA GLY A 125 -15.31 -1.44 -11.71
C GLY A 125 -14.16 -0.93 -10.83
N THR A 126 -14.30 -0.95 -9.50
CA THR A 126 -13.16 -0.82 -8.59
C THR A 126 -12.40 -2.13 -8.45
N PHE A 127 -11.16 -2.06 -7.99
CA PHE A 127 -10.27 -3.20 -7.90
C PHE A 127 -9.72 -3.34 -6.47
N ILE A 128 -9.83 -4.54 -5.92
CA ILE A 128 -9.23 -4.89 -4.63
C ILE A 128 -8.25 -6.05 -4.81
N LEU A 129 -7.00 -5.82 -4.39
CA LEU A 129 -6.06 -6.89 -4.14
C LEU A 129 -6.21 -7.36 -2.70
N GLY A 130 -6.53 -8.65 -2.51
CA GLY A 130 -6.67 -9.27 -1.19
C GLY A 130 -5.32 -9.76 -0.66
N ASP A 131 -4.84 -9.21 0.46
CA ASP A 131 -3.72 -9.80 1.20
C ASP A 131 -4.22 -10.95 2.07
N SER A 132 -3.49 -12.04 2.05
CA SER A 132 -3.90 -13.30 2.69
C SER A 132 -3.67 -13.37 4.20
N GLY A 133 -2.85 -12.48 4.76
CA GLY A 133 -2.54 -12.46 6.19
C GLY A 133 -1.38 -13.36 6.62
N GLY A 134 -0.42 -13.66 5.75
CA GLY A 134 0.81 -14.38 6.13
C GLY A 134 1.59 -13.68 7.24
N PHE A 135 1.56 -12.36 7.26
CA PHE A 135 2.15 -11.56 8.34
C PHE A 135 1.52 -11.83 9.71
N GLN A 136 0.20 -12.00 9.80
CA GLN A 136 -0.53 -12.30 11.04
C GLN A 136 -0.15 -13.67 11.60
N ILE A 137 0.09 -14.65 10.74
CA ILE A 137 0.65 -15.95 11.14
C ILE A 137 2.02 -15.74 11.76
N ALA A 138 2.88 -15.01 11.08
CA ALA A 138 4.26 -14.76 11.50
C ALA A 138 4.35 -13.99 12.83
N LYS A 139 3.44 -13.06 13.08
CA LYS A 139 3.35 -12.32 14.35
C LYS A 139 2.65 -13.08 15.47
N GLY A 140 2.07 -14.25 15.19
CA GLY A 140 1.33 -15.05 16.17
C GLY A 140 -0.05 -14.49 16.50
N LEU A 141 -0.56 -13.55 15.71
CA LEU A 141 -1.91 -13.01 15.86
C LEU A 141 -2.97 -14.03 15.44
N TRP A 142 -2.64 -14.87 14.48
CA TRP A 142 -3.42 -16.02 14.14
C TRP A 142 -2.84 -17.26 14.82
N GLU A 143 -3.36 -17.55 16.00
CA GLU A 143 -2.90 -18.67 16.81
C GLU A 143 -3.03 -20.02 16.10
N GLY A 144 -2.03 -20.87 16.27
CA GLY A 144 -2.05 -22.25 15.78
C GLY A 144 -0.69 -22.76 15.38
N ASP A 145 -0.62 -24.06 15.15
CA ASP A 145 0.53 -24.71 14.55
C ASP A 145 0.36 -24.71 13.04
N TRP A 146 1.14 -23.90 12.34
CA TRP A 146 1.06 -23.69 10.91
C TRP A 146 1.96 -24.63 10.09
N ARG A 147 2.66 -25.56 10.75
CA ARG A 147 3.45 -26.57 10.03
C ARG A 147 2.56 -27.38 9.09
N ALA A 148 3.10 -27.79 7.97
CA ALA A 148 2.43 -28.70 7.05
C ALA A 148 1.95 -29.95 7.80
N ASN A 149 0.72 -30.38 7.54
CA ASN A 149 0.11 -31.56 8.14
C ASN A 149 0.07 -31.59 9.68
N SER A 150 0.11 -30.43 10.35
CA SER A 150 0.05 -30.35 11.82
C SER A 150 -1.27 -30.86 12.41
N GLY A 151 -2.33 -30.91 11.62
CA GLY A 151 -3.68 -31.24 12.10
C GLY A 151 -4.30 -30.17 13.01
N CYS A 152 -3.71 -29.00 13.12
CA CYS A 152 -4.20 -27.93 13.97
C CYS A 152 -5.54 -27.36 13.48
N ALA A 153 -6.61 -27.60 14.23
CA ALA A 153 -7.96 -27.16 13.87
C ALA A 153 -8.08 -25.63 13.76
N LYS A 154 -7.37 -24.86 14.61
CA LYS A 154 -7.37 -23.39 14.53
C LYS A 154 -6.77 -22.90 13.21
N ALA A 155 -5.60 -23.41 12.83
CA ALA A 155 -4.95 -23.06 11.57
C ALA A 155 -5.81 -23.47 10.36
N GLN A 156 -6.41 -24.69 10.42
CA GLN A 156 -7.30 -25.15 9.36
C GLN A 156 -8.52 -24.24 9.20
N LYS A 157 -9.19 -23.91 10.30
CA LYS A 157 -10.36 -23.02 10.27
C LYS A 157 -10.01 -21.64 9.73
N LYS A 158 -8.83 -21.13 10.06
CA LYS A 158 -8.36 -19.83 9.57
C LYS A 158 -8.10 -19.86 8.05
N ARG A 159 -7.49 -20.93 7.50
CA ARG A 159 -7.34 -21.14 6.05
C ARG A 159 -8.68 -21.10 5.31
N GLU A 160 -9.67 -21.80 5.85
CA GLU A 160 -11.03 -21.82 5.29
C GLU A 160 -11.63 -20.43 5.23
N LEU A 161 -11.58 -19.71 6.34
CA LEU A 161 -12.18 -18.38 6.45
C LEU A 161 -11.49 -17.37 5.56
N VAL A 162 -10.16 -17.36 5.53
CA VAL A 162 -9.43 -16.40 4.71
C VAL A 162 -9.61 -16.66 3.21
N LEU A 163 -9.57 -17.92 2.79
CA LEU A 163 -9.85 -18.24 1.39
C LEU A 163 -11.27 -17.84 0.98
N ASN A 164 -12.26 -18.12 1.83
CA ASN A 164 -13.65 -17.72 1.57
C ASN A 164 -13.79 -16.20 1.47
N TRP A 165 -13.11 -15.45 2.33
CA TRP A 165 -13.10 -13.99 2.28
C TRP A 165 -12.45 -13.49 0.97
N LEU A 166 -11.26 -13.98 0.65
CA LEU A 166 -10.54 -13.62 -0.58
C LEU A 166 -11.37 -13.90 -1.84
N ASP A 167 -11.97 -15.07 -1.93
CA ASP A 167 -12.79 -15.50 -3.09
C ASP A 167 -14.06 -14.68 -3.30
N ASN A 168 -14.52 -13.94 -2.31
CA ASN A 168 -15.77 -13.17 -2.40
C ASN A 168 -15.57 -11.65 -2.34
N VAL A 169 -14.39 -11.18 -1.90
CA VAL A 169 -14.16 -9.75 -1.66
C VAL A 169 -13.13 -9.17 -2.63
N SER A 170 -12.16 -9.95 -3.09
CA SER A 170 -11.07 -9.45 -3.91
C SER A 170 -11.17 -9.85 -5.39
N ASP A 171 -10.60 -9.04 -6.28
CA ASP A 171 -10.45 -9.34 -7.71
C ASP A 171 -9.22 -10.20 -7.96
N TYR A 172 -8.12 -9.86 -7.31
CA TYR A 172 -6.92 -10.67 -7.18
C TYR A 172 -6.59 -10.83 -5.71
N CYS A 173 -5.95 -11.92 -5.34
CA CYS A 173 -5.43 -12.10 -4.00
C CYS A 173 -4.08 -12.80 -3.99
N MET A 174 -3.39 -12.77 -2.87
CA MET A 174 -2.12 -13.47 -2.67
C MET A 174 -2.35 -14.82 -2.00
N THR A 175 -1.49 -15.78 -2.32
CA THR A 175 -1.45 -17.07 -1.60
C THR A 175 -1.09 -16.86 -0.12
N LEU A 176 -1.55 -17.76 0.74
CA LEU A 176 -1.24 -17.72 2.17
C LEU A 176 0.15 -18.29 2.43
N ASP A 177 1.15 -17.47 2.29
CA ASP A 177 2.55 -17.83 2.49
C ASP A 177 3.02 -17.68 3.94
N ILE A 178 4.16 -18.27 4.24
CA ILE A 178 4.87 -18.06 5.50
C ILE A 178 6.11 -17.20 5.19
N PRO A 179 6.15 -15.92 5.61
CA PRO A 179 7.27 -15.04 5.30
C PRO A 179 8.61 -15.56 5.82
N THR A 180 9.66 -15.50 5.00
CA THR A 180 10.98 -16.07 5.34
C THR A 180 11.65 -15.41 6.54
N TRP A 181 11.31 -14.16 6.88
CA TRP A 181 11.86 -13.51 8.06
C TRP A 181 11.50 -14.20 9.38
N VAL A 182 10.43 -15.02 9.41
CA VAL A 182 10.04 -15.83 10.57
C VAL A 182 11.18 -16.69 11.09
N ILE A 183 12.00 -17.25 10.20
CA ILE A 183 13.09 -18.15 10.59
C ILE A 183 14.22 -17.42 11.34
N HIS A 184 14.27 -16.10 11.24
CA HIS A 184 15.27 -15.26 11.89
C HIS A 184 14.76 -14.62 13.19
N ASP A 185 13.45 -14.69 13.45
CA ASP A 185 12.80 -14.17 14.66
C ASP A 185 12.33 -15.32 15.55
N LYS A 186 13.01 -15.54 16.67
CA LYS A 186 12.71 -16.65 17.61
C LYS A 186 11.28 -16.57 18.17
N LYS A 187 10.73 -15.36 18.35
CA LYS A 187 9.37 -15.16 18.88
C LYS A 187 8.35 -15.55 17.82
N ALA A 188 8.54 -15.07 16.61
CA ALA A 188 7.69 -15.41 15.46
C ALA A 188 7.74 -16.91 15.15
N ALA A 189 8.93 -17.50 15.08
CA ALA A 189 9.10 -18.95 14.86
C ALA A 189 8.38 -19.80 15.89
N LYS A 190 8.45 -19.40 17.18
CA LYS A 190 7.72 -20.08 18.26
C LYS A 190 6.20 -19.93 18.13
N ALA A 191 5.74 -18.75 17.71
CA ALA A 191 4.31 -18.45 17.63
C ALA A 191 3.61 -19.27 16.54
N CYS A 192 4.23 -19.42 15.35
CA CYS A 192 3.65 -20.17 14.23
C CYS A 192 4.11 -21.64 14.14
N GLY A 193 5.08 -22.06 14.94
CA GLY A 193 5.66 -23.39 14.91
C GLY A 193 6.70 -23.63 13.80
N ILE A 194 7.17 -22.58 13.12
CA ILE A 194 8.05 -22.67 11.94
C ILE A 194 9.36 -21.94 12.21
N SER A 195 10.48 -22.67 12.16
CA SER A 195 11.82 -22.14 12.53
C SER A 195 12.90 -22.38 11.47
N THR A 196 12.56 -22.99 10.35
CA THR A 196 13.51 -23.31 9.28
C THR A 196 12.92 -23.03 7.90
N LEU A 197 13.76 -22.71 6.93
CA LEU A 197 13.33 -22.49 5.55
C LEU A 197 12.57 -23.70 4.95
N PRO A 198 13.04 -24.94 5.08
CA PRO A 198 12.27 -26.10 4.59
C PRO A 198 10.88 -26.21 5.23
N ALA A 199 10.73 -25.85 6.50
CA ALA A 199 9.43 -25.87 7.18
C ALA A 199 8.50 -24.74 6.66
N ALA A 200 9.04 -23.55 6.40
CA ALA A 200 8.30 -22.44 5.81
C ALA A 200 7.83 -22.77 4.38
N VAL A 201 8.73 -23.32 3.57
CA VAL A 201 8.40 -23.80 2.22
C VAL A 201 7.32 -24.89 2.25
N ALA A 202 7.47 -25.89 3.12
CA ALA A 202 6.49 -26.98 3.24
C ALA A 202 5.11 -26.47 3.70
N ALA A 203 5.08 -25.53 4.64
CA ALA A 203 3.83 -24.92 5.12
C ALA A 203 3.14 -24.10 4.04
N THR A 204 3.90 -23.29 3.29
CA THR A 204 3.36 -22.52 2.16
C THR A 204 2.86 -23.44 1.05
N LYS A 205 3.62 -24.49 0.71
CA LYS A 205 3.18 -25.52 -0.23
C LYS A 205 1.84 -26.13 0.18
N PHE A 206 1.69 -26.51 1.44
CA PHE A 206 0.45 -27.05 1.99
C PHE A 206 -0.72 -26.04 1.87
N ASN A 207 -0.47 -24.75 2.12
CA ASN A 207 -1.47 -23.72 1.96
C ASN A 207 -1.85 -23.52 0.48
N ASN A 208 -0.88 -23.56 -0.45
CA ASN A 208 -1.11 -23.47 -1.88
C ASN A 208 -1.97 -24.62 -2.39
N GLU A 209 -1.65 -25.86 -2.00
CA GLU A 209 -2.44 -27.07 -2.35
C GLU A 209 -3.87 -26.96 -1.79
N TYR A 210 -4.01 -26.42 -0.57
CA TYR A 210 -5.33 -26.18 0.01
C TYR A 210 -6.12 -25.14 -0.80
N PHE A 211 -5.51 -24.01 -1.18
CA PHE A 211 -6.15 -22.97 -1.98
C PHE A 211 -6.56 -23.50 -3.36
N MET A 212 -5.67 -24.18 -4.06
CA MET A 212 -6.00 -24.80 -5.36
C MET A 212 -7.19 -25.74 -5.30
N LYS A 213 -7.27 -26.54 -4.24
CA LYS A 213 -8.34 -27.52 -4.06
C LYS A 213 -9.69 -26.92 -3.67
N HIS A 214 -9.69 -25.80 -2.93
CA HIS A 214 -10.90 -25.28 -2.29
C HIS A 214 -11.33 -23.90 -2.80
N ARG A 215 -10.51 -23.25 -3.67
CA ARG A 215 -10.90 -21.96 -4.27
C ARG A 215 -12.19 -22.10 -5.08
N LYS A 216 -12.97 -21.03 -5.11
CA LYS A 216 -14.20 -20.95 -5.90
C LYS A 216 -13.92 -21.04 -7.42
N GLY A 217 -12.74 -20.57 -7.84
CA GLY A 217 -12.32 -20.50 -9.23
C GLY A 217 -12.89 -19.30 -9.97
N VAL A 218 -12.08 -18.73 -10.87
CA VAL A 218 -12.40 -17.50 -11.60
C VAL A 218 -13.68 -17.64 -12.43
N ARG A 219 -13.90 -18.78 -13.07
CA ARG A 219 -15.11 -19.07 -13.86
C ARG A 219 -16.41 -19.02 -13.06
N ASN A 220 -16.31 -19.22 -11.75
CA ASN A 220 -17.44 -19.15 -10.82
C ASN A 220 -17.50 -17.82 -10.05
N GLY A 221 -16.78 -16.80 -10.52
CA GLY A 221 -16.70 -15.50 -9.88
C GLY A 221 -15.85 -15.47 -8.62
N GLY A 222 -14.89 -16.40 -8.48
CA GLY A 222 -13.84 -16.35 -7.45
C GLY A 222 -12.69 -15.43 -7.86
N THR A 223 -11.80 -15.16 -6.90
CA THR A 223 -10.62 -14.32 -7.09
C THR A 223 -9.58 -14.98 -8.00
N LYS A 224 -8.79 -14.18 -8.68
CA LYS A 224 -7.53 -14.61 -9.28
C LYS A 224 -6.44 -14.65 -8.22
N ILE A 225 -5.60 -15.69 -8.20
CA ILE A 225 -4.61 -15.90 -7.13
C ILE A 225 -3.21 -15.63 -7.64
N LEU A 226 -2.47 -14.79 -6.93
CA LEU A 226 -1.05 -14.52 -7.14
C LEU A 226 -0.21 -15.41 -6.22
N ASN A 227 0.72 -16.14 -6.80
CA ASN A 227 1.65 -17.01 -6.07
C ASN A 227 2.77 -16.16 -5.44
N VAL A 228 2.87 -16.19 -4.12
CA VAL A 228 3.85 -15.36 -3.40
C VAL A 228 5.23 -16.01 -3.45
N LEU A 229 6.21 -15.26 -3.92
CA LEU A 229 7.62 -15.61 -3.95
C LEU A 229 8.34 -14.94 -2.77
N GLN A 230 8.99 -15.76 -1.96
CA GLN A 230 9.77 -15.34 -0.80
C GLN A 230 11.26 -15.64 -0.98
N GLY A 231 12.08 -15.20 -0.06
CA GLY A 231 13.51 -15.46 0.01
C GLY A 231 14.25 -14.34 0.71
N ASP A 232 15.28 -14.67 1.44
CA ASP A 232 16.17 -13.76 2.18
C ASP A 232 17.60 -13.72 1.62
N ASN A 233 17.88 -14.54 0.63
CA ASN A 233 19.10 -14.56 -0.18
C ASN A 233 18.84 -15.32 -1.50
N HIS A 234 19.77 -15.26 -2.45
CA HIS A 234 19.60 -15.92 -3.75
C HIS A 234 19.25 -17.41 -3.64
N GLY A 235 19.95 -18.13 -2.77
CA GLY A 235 19.71 -19.56 -2.59
C GLY A 235 18.32 -19.89 -2.06
N SER A 236 17.86 -19.16 -1.03
CA SER A 236 16.52 -19.35 -0.47
C SER A 236 15.42 -18.93 -1.44
N ALA A 237 15.65 -17.85 -2.20
CA ALA A 237 14.70 -17.39 -3.21
C ALA A 237 14.57 -18.37 -4.39
N ASP A 238 15.69 -18.96 -4.82
CA ASP A 238 15.68 -19.97 -5.87
C ASP A 238 15.02 -21.28 -5.39
N GLN A 239 15.32 -21.72 -4.16
CA GLN A 239 14.64 -22.88 -3.57
C GLN A 239 13.13 -22.67 -3.47
N TRP A 240 12.72 -21.47 -3.04
CA TRP A 240 11.30 -21.11 -2.97
C TRP A 240 10.64 -21.14 -4.34
N TYR A 241 11.26 -20.48 -5.31
CA TYR A 241 10.75 -20.41 -6.67
C TYR A 241 10.62 -21.81 -7.30
N GLU A 242 11.67 -22.63 -7.25
CA GLU A 242 11.65 -23.98 -7.82
C GLU A 242 10.55 -24.86 -7.20
N THR A 243 10.23 -24.63 -5.92
CA THR A 243 9.16 -25.38 -5.25
C THR A 243 7.77 -24.85 -5.60
N MET A 244 7.62 -23.53 -5.78
CA MET A 244 6.30 -22.90 -5.91
C MET A 244 5.87 -22.68 -7.36
N LYS A 245 6.80 -22.65 -8.32
CA LYS A 245 6.49 -22.32 -9.72
C LYS A 245 5.48 -23.27 -10.36
N GLU A 246 5.46 -24.53 -9.95
CA GLU A 246 4.54 -25.53 -10.51
C GLU A 246 3.06 -25.16 -10.37
N TYR A 247 2.70 -24.41 -9.31
CA TYR A 247 1.31 -24.02 -9.06
C TYR A 247 0.78 -22.96 -10.03
N CYS A 248 1.66 -22.32 -10.79
CA CYS A 248 1.29 -21.39 -11.84
C CYS A 248 1.34 -22.00 -13.24
N ASP A 249 1.73 -23.29 -13.36
CA ASP A 249 1.85 -23.95 -14.66
C ASP A 249 0.49 -24.48 -15.15
N PRO A 250 -0.11 -23.85 -16.19
CA PRO A 250 -1.39 -24.30 -16.74
C PRO A 250 -1.29 -25.65 -17.45
N ALA A 251 -0.10 -26.11 -17.85
CA ALA A 251 0.08 -27.43 -18.41
C ALA A 251 -0.03 -28.52 -17.32
N LYS A 252 0.41 -28.18 -16.11
CA LYS A 252 0.32 -29.08 -14.95
C LYS A 252 -1.04 -29.03 -14.25
N TYR A 253 -1.63 -27.84 -14.15
CA TYR A 253 -2.90 -27.60 -13.47
C TYR A 253 -3.88 -26.79 -14.35
N PRO A 254 -4.45 -27.38 -15.41
CA PRO A 254 -5.20 -26.66 -16.45
C PRO A 254 -6.37 -25.81 -15.94
N ASP A 255 -7.04 -26.25 -14.87
CA ASP A 255 -8.25 -25.60 -14.35
C ASP A 255 -8.04 -24.91 -12.99
N THR A 256 -6.91 -25.12 -12.34
CA THR A 256 -6.69 -24.70 -10.95
C THR A 256 -5.39 -23.94 -10.73
N HIS A 257 -4.54 -23.77 -11.75
CA HIS A 257 -3.30 -22.99 -11.63
C HIS A 257 -3.55 -21.58 -11.04
N PHE A 258 -2.54 -21.03 -10.44
CA PHE A 258 -2.59 -19.64 -10.00
C PHE A 258 -2.36 -18.69 -11.17
N ASP A 259 -2.85 -17.45 -11.03
CA ASP A 259 -3.12 -16.53 -12.13
C ASP A 259 -2.06 -15.42 -12.25
N GLY A 260 -0.96 -15.52 -11.52
CA GLY A 260 0.11 -14.55 -11.53
C GLY A 260 1.03 -14.65 -10.32
N TRP A 261 1.75 -13.58 -10.02
CA TRP A 261 2.85 -13.60 -9.08
C TRP A 261 2.77 -12.45 -8.07
N ALA A 262 3.31 -12.68 -6.87
CA ALA A 262 3.58 -11.62 -5.92
C ALA A 262 5.01 -11.74 -5.38
N MET A 263 5.73 -10.61 -5.29
CA MET A 263 7.09 -10.54 -4.78
C MET A 263 7.05 -10.11 -3.32
N GLY A 264 7.29 -11.05 -2.42
CA GLY A 264 7.31 -10.83 -0.98
C GLY A 264 8.73 -10.81 -0.39
N GLY A 265 8.81 -10.44 0.87
CA GLY A 265 10.06 -10.47 1.62
C GLY A 265 11.15 -9.59 1.01
N GLN A 266 12.31 -10.17 0.85
CA GLN A 266 13.50 -9.47 0.32
C GLN A 266 13.48 -9.29 -1.20
N ASN A 267 12.65 -10.04 -1.92
CA ASN A 267 12.57 -9.96 -3.37
C ASN A 267 12.29 -8.55 -3.89
N MET A 268 11.55 -7.73 -3.13
CA MET A 268 11.22 -6.36 -3.50
C MET A 268 12.26 -5.33 -3.07
N CYS A 269 13.29 -5.74 -2.35
CA CYS A 269 14.33 -4.86 -1.88
C CYS A 269 15.58 -4.91 -2.75
N ASP A 270 15.67 -5.86 -3.67
CA ASP A 270 16.84 -6.10 -4.50
C ASP A 270 16.43 -6.22 -5.97
N VAL A 271 16.79 -5.21 -6.76
CA VAL A 271 16.45 -5.15 -8.19
C VAL A 271 17.13 -6.27 -8.99
N ASP A 272 18.33 -6.69 -8.60
CA ASP A 272 19.03 -7.82 -9.23
C ASP A 272 18.20 -9.11 -9.11
N LEU A 273 17.70 -9.39 -7.91
CA LEU A 273 16.84 -10.54 -7.69
C LEU A 273 15.51 -10.44 -8.46
N VAL A 274 14.90 -9.26 -8.47
CA VAL A 274 13.67 -9.01 -9.24
C VAL A 274 13.88 -9.33 -10.71
N LEU A 275 14.95 -8.80 -11.32
CA LEU A 275 15.27 -9.05 -12.74
C LEU A 275 15.58 -10.51 -13.01
N ARG A 276 16.38 -11.16 -12.16
CA ARG A 276 16.67 -12.61 -12.27
C ARG A 276 15.41 -13.44 -12.19
N ARG A 277 14.49 -13.09 -11.27
CA ARG A 277 13.23 -13.80 -11.11
C ARG A 277 12.33 -13.64 -12.33
N LEU A 278 12.21 -12.44 -12.87
CA LEU A 278 11.44 -12.17 -14.09
C LEU A 278 12.03 -12.89 -15.32
N VAL A 279 13.36 -12.95 -15.42
CA VAL A 279 14.05 -13.72 -16.48
C VAL A 279 13.73 -15.22 -16.31
N ALA A 280 13.81 -15.77 -15.10
CA ALA A 280 13.45 -17.17 -14.85
C ALA A 280 11.99 -17.45 -15.23
N LEU A 281 11.05 -16.62 -14.79
CA LEU A 281 9.64 -16.73 -15.13
C LEU A 281 9.38 -16.71 -16.63
N ARG A 282 10.07 -15.81 -17.36
CA ARG A 282 9.97 -15.72 -18.81
C ARG A 282 10.37 -17.03 -19.50
N TYR A 283 11.57 -17.52 -19.19
CA TYR A 283 12.12 -18.69 -19.88
C TYR A 283 11.56 -20.02 -19.38
N ASP A 284 10.94 -20.05 -18.20
CA ASP A 284 10.10 -21.16 -17.73
C ASP A 284 8.66 -21.08 -18.29
N ASN A 285 8.37 -20.11 -19.17
CA ASN A 285 7.05 -19.89 -19.79
C ASN A 285 5.93 -19.61 -18.74
N LEU A 286 6.25 -18.85 -17.71
CA LEU A 286 5.35 -18.54 -16.58
C LEU A 286 4.99 -17.04 -16.52
N LEU A 287 5.07 -16.34 -17.66
CA LEU A 287 4.56 -14.98 -17.91
C LEU A 287 3.66 -14.97 -19.16
N GLN A 288 2.79 -15.95 -19.29
CA GLN A 288 1.90 -16.11 -20.46
C GLN A 288 0.80 -15.05 -20.45
N GLU A 289 0.56 -14.44 -21.61
CA GLU A 289 -0.56 -13.52 -21.84
C GLU A 289 -1.90 -14.23 -21.60
N GLY A 290 -2.81 -13.55 -20.92
CA GLY A 290 -4.13 -14.07 -20.55
C GLY A 290 -4.12 -15.00 -19.33
N VAL A 291 -2.94 -15.37 -18.82
CA VAL A 291 -2.77 -16.26 -17.65
C VAL A 291 -2.05 -15.53 -16.52
N HIS A 292 -0.83 -15.06 -16.78
CA HIS A 292 0.02 -14.44 -15.76
C HIS A 292 0.16 -12.93 -16.00
N ASP A 293 -0.96 -12.24 -16.13
CA ASP A 293 -0.99 -10.83 -16.50
C ASP A 293 -0.72 -9.88 -15.33
N TRP A 294 -0.60 -10.40 -14.11
CA TRP A 294 -0.46 -9.56 -12.93
C TRP A 294 0.70 -10.01 -12.03
N MET A 295 1.52 -9.03 -11.64
CA MET A 295 2.54 -9.21 -10.60
C MET A 295 2.42 -8.10 -9.56
N HIS A 296 2.45 -8.48 -8.29
CA HIS A 296 2.37 -7.55 -7.17
C HIS A 296 3.69 -7.49 -6.39
N PHE A 297 4.07 -6.29 -5.96
CA PHE A 297 5.23 -6.03 -5.10
C PHE A 297 4.78 -5.55 -3.73
N LEU A 298 4.93 -6.41 -2.71
CA LEU A 298 4.40 -6.14 -1.38
C LEU A 298 5.20 -5.08 -0.62
N GLY A 299 4.52 -4.05 -0.10
CA GLY A 299 5.05 -3.12 0.87
C GLY A 299 6.11 -2.14 0.34
N THR A 300 5.92 -1.64 -0.86
CA THR A 300 6.82 -0.71 -1.53
C THR A 300 6.32 0.73 -1.41
N SER A 301 7.04 1.60 -0.69
CA SER A 301 6.62 2.98 -0.44
C SER A 301 7.44 4.05 -1.15
N LYS A 302 8.62 3.73 -1.69
CA LYS A 302 9.51 4.73 -2.31
C LYS A 302 9.04 5.16 -3.68
N LEU A 303 9.01 6.48 -3.93
CA LEU A 303 8.63 7.04 -5.22
C LEU A 303 9.50 6.56 -6.38
N GLU A 304 10.78 6.39 -6.15
CA GLU A 304 11.73 5.94 -7.16
C GLU A 304 11.39 4.53 -7.66
N TRP A 305 10.87 3.67 -6.77
CA TRP A 305 10.43 2.33 -7.15
C TRP A 305 9.16 2.32 -8.00
N ALA A 306 8.29 3.30 -7.85
CA ALA A 306 7.13 3.44 -8.73
C ALA A 306 7.56 3.59 -10.20
N VAL A 307 8.61 4.39 -10.44
CA VAL A 307 9.19 4.59 -11.78
C VAL A 307 9.97 3.35 -12.24
N LEU A 308 10.79 2.78 -11.38
CA LEU A 308 11.57 1.58 -11.66
C LEU A 308 10.66 0.42 -12.07
N LEU A 309 9.58 0.18 -11.33
CA LEU A 309 8.60 -0.86 -11.65
C LEU A 309 7.84 -0.56 -12.96
N THR A 310 7.56 0.69 -13.26
CA THR A 310 6.97 1.10 -14.55
C THR A 310 7.89 0.76 -15.72
N VAL A 311 9.20 1.02 -15.59
CA VAL A 311 10.20 0.66 -16.62
C VAL A 311 10.24 -0.84 -16.84
N ILE A 312 10.28 -1.63 -15.76
CA ILE A 312 10.25 -3.09 -15.84
C ILE A 312 8.96 -3.57 -16.51
N GLN A 313 7.81 -3.04 -16.11
CA GLN A 313 6.52 -3.37 -16.71
C GLN A 313 6.50 -3.13 -18.22
N ARG A 314 6.98 -1.97 -18.67
CA ARG A 314 7.05 -1.61 -20.09
C ARG A 314 7.95 -2.57 -20.88
N ALA A 315 9.08 -2.95 -20.32
CA ALA A 315 9.98 -3.91 -20.97
C ALA A 315 9.37 -5.32 -21.06
N VAL A 316 8.72 -5.80 -19.99
CA VAL A 316 8.00 -7.08 -20.02
C VAL A 316 6.85 -7.05 -21.03
N ARG A 317 6.09 -5.95 -21.09
CA ARG A 317 5.01 -5.79 -22.09
C ARG A 317 5.52 -5.83 -23.51
N LYS A 318 6.63 -5.20 -23.77
CA LYS A 318 7.21 -5.11 -25.11
C LYS A 318 7.73 -6.46 -25.62
N TYR A 319 8.31 -7.29 -24.77
CA TYR A 319 9.08 -8.45 -25.19
C TYR A 319 8.52 -9.81 -24.73
N VAL A 320 7.57 -9.82 -23.79
CA VAL A 320 7.14 -11.07 -23.15
C VAL A 320 5.62 -11.20 -23.12
N ASN A 321 4.91 -10.28 -22.47
CA ASN A 321 3.46 -10.35 -22.26
C ASN A 321 2.85 -8.95 -22.36
N PRO A 322 2.17 -8.60 -23.46
CA PRO A 322 1.59 -7.27 -23.67
C PRO A 322 0.54 -6.85 -22.63
N ALA A 323 -0.12 -7.81 -21.99
CA ALA A 323 -1.13 -7.56 -20.96
C ALA A 323 -0.56 -7.42 -19.54
N PHE A 324 0.76 -7.60 -19.37
CA PHE A 324 1.40 -7.63 -18.07
C PHE A 324 1.24 -6.32 -17.29
N THR A 325 0.83 -6.43 -16.04
CA THR A 325 0.63 -5.30 -15.12
C THR A 325 1.38 -5.54 -13.83
N ILE A 326 2.14 -4.55 -13.41
CA ILE A 326 2.76 -4.52 -12.09
C ILE A 326 1.93 -3.65 -11.17
N SER A 327 1.67 -4.14 -9.95
CA SER A 327 1.16 -3.34 -8.84
C SER A 327 2.10 -3.40 -7.64
N PHE A 328 1.98 -2.40 -6.78
CA PHE A 328 2.71 -2.33 -5.52
C PHE A 328 1.87 -1.60 -4.48
N ASP A 329 2.10 -1.87 -3.21
CA ASP A 329 1.33 -1.29 -2.11
C ASP A 329 2.21 -0.72 -1.02
N CYS A 330 1.63 0.10 -0.18
CA CYS A 330 2.13 0.35 1.17
C CYS A 330 1.05 0.90 2.09
N ALA A 331 1.26 0.70 3.40
CA ALA A 331 0.46 1.30 4.46
C ALA A 331 1.03 2.65 4.94
N SER A 332 2.15 3.11 4.37
CA SER A 332 2.88 4.30 4.83
C SER A 332 2.02 5.56 5.01
N PRO A 333 1.02 5.88 4.16
CA PRO A 333 0.16 7.04 4.39
C PRO A 333 -0.60 6.98 5.72
N PHE A 334 -1.07 5.81 6.09
CA PHE A 334 -1.80 5.58 7.34
C PHE A 334 -0.87 5.52 8.54
N LEU A 335 0.26 4.82 8.40
CA LEU A 335 1.28 4.70 9.44
C LEU A 335 1.92 6.06 9.78
N ALA A 336 2.14 6.92 8.79
CA ALA A 336 2.62 8.28 9.04
C ALA A 336 1.68 9.01 10.01
N THR A 337 0.37 8.97 9.77
CA THR A 337 -0.60 9.59 10.67
C THR A 337 -0.58 8.94 12.06
N ALA A 338 -0.53 7.61 12.13
CA ALA A 338 -0.47 6.90 13.41
C ALA A 338 0.77 7.29 14.24
N ASN A 339 1.86 7.65 13.57
CA ASN A 339 3.08 8.19 14.18
C ASN A 339 3.07 9.73 14.35
N GLY A 340 1.92 10.37 14.19
CA GLY A 340 1.79 11.82 14.36
C GLY A 340 2.36 12.65 13.21
N GLN A 341 2.54 12.05 12.03
CA GLN A 341 3.15 12.70 10.87
C GLN A 341 2.16 12.90 9.73
N VAL A 342 2.39 13.94 8.95
CA VAL A 342 1.68 14.20 7.70
C VAL A 342 2.66 14.49 6.57
N TYR A 343 2.28 14.13 5.37
CA TYR A 343 3.00 14.51 4.16
C TYR A 343 2.65 15.96 3.84
N TYR A 344 3.65 16.79 3.65
CA TYR A 344 3.42 18.21 3.38
C TYR A 344 4.01 18.69 2.05
N GLU A 345 4.92 17.93 1.44
CA GLU A 345 5.52 18.26 0.16
C GLU A 345 6.08 17.02 -0.53
N ASN A 346 5.88 16.91 -1.83
CA ASN A 346 6.57 15.94 -2.69
C ASN A 346 7.81 16.59 -3.29
N VAL A 347 8.94 15.91 -3.24
CA VAL A 347 10.23 16.45 -3.70
C VAL A 347 10.73 15.67 -4.89
N PHE A 348 10.77 16.35 -6.02
CA PHE A 348 11.33 15.85 -7.26
C PHE A 348 12.43 16.81 -7.71
N LYS A 349 13.65 16.35 -7.62
CA LYS A 349 14.77 17.08 -8.16
C LYS A 349 15.54 16.16 -9.09
N HIS A 350 15.76 16.60 -10.31
CA HIS A 350 16.53 15.83 -11.28
C HIS A 350 17.90 15.46 -10.69
N ASP A 351 18.34 14.24 -10.93
CA ASP A 351 19.59 13.67 -10.41
C ASP A 351 19.70 13.63 -8.88
N SER A 352 18.57 13.63 -8.18
CA SER A 352 18.55 13.47 -6.73
C SER A 352 17.53 12.42 -6.30
N LYS A 353 17.45 12.18 -4.99
CA LYS A 353 16.43 11.31 -4.41
C LYS A 353 15.05 11.96 -4.58
N TRP A 354 14.09 11.17 -5.07
CA TRP A 354 12.67 11.54 -5.09
C TRP A 354 11.99 10.99 -3.85
N SER A 355 11.30 11.85 -3.13
CA SER A 355 10.73 11.45 -1.84
C SER A 355 9.55 12.33 -1.42
N TYR A 356 8.84 11.88 -0.42
CA TYR A 356 7.88 12.70 0.34
C TYR A 356 8.64 13.44 1.44
N ARG A 357 8.19 14.65 1.75
CA ARG A 357 8.53 15.30 3.02
C ARG A 357 7.39 15.10 3.99
N MET A 358 7.74 14.53 5.14
CA MET A 358 6.83 14.29 6.25
C MET A 358 7.31 15.06 7.46
N GLY A 359 6.37 15.47 8.29
CA GLY A 359 6.67 16.14 9.54
C GLY A 359 5.55 15.96 10.55
N PRO A 360 5.77 16.39 11.82
CA PRO A 360 4.75 16.32 12.85
C PRO A 360 3.55 17.18 12.45
N SER A 361 2.35 16.65 12.54
CA SER A 361 1.14 17.46 12.35
C SER A 361 0.97 18.44 13.51
N ALA A 362 0.22 19.53 13.27
CA ALA A 362 -0.19 20.41 14.33
C ALA A 362 -0.88 19.64 15.44
N ASP A 363 -0.36 19.72 16.65
CA ASP A 363 -0.87 19.01 17.83
C ASP A 363 -0.71 19.88 19.09
N ASP A 364 -1.51 20.92 19.16
CA ASP A 364 -1.52 21.82 20.31
C ASP A 364 -2.93 22.34 20.57
N LYS A 365 -3.35 22.32 21.82
CA LYS A 365 -4.62 22.88 22.31
C LYS A 365 -4.89 24.32 21.89
N LYS A 366 -3.83 25.13 21.64
CA LYS A 366 -3.98 26.51 21.18
C LYS A 366 -4.73 26.61 19.86
N TYR A 367 -4.72 25.54 19.07
CA TYR A 367 -5.40 25.49 17.78
C TYR A 367 -6.87 25.07 17.85
N ALA A 368 -7.38 24.65 19.02
CA ALA A 368 -8.76 24.16 19.16
C ALA A 368 -9.83 25.20 18.84
N THR A 369 -9.48 26.49 18.82
CA THR A 369 -10.36 27.61 18.43
C THR A 369 -9.83 28.37 17.22
N ASP A 370 -8.78 27.89 16.57
CA ASP A 370 -8.12 28.56 15.47
C ASP A 370 -8.84 28.29 14.15
N THR A 371 -9.45 29.31 13.59
CA THR A 371 -10.23 29.23 12.34
C THR A 371 -9.40 29.49 11.08
N ARG A 372 -8.08 29.72 11.21
CA ARG A 372 -7.22 29.81 10.04
C ARG A 372 -7.24 28.49 9.27
N LYS A 373 -7.15 28.58 7.94
CA LYS A 373 -6.99 27.40 7.09
C LYS A 373 -5.78 26.59 7.57
N TRP A 374 -5.89 25.26 7.58
CA TRP A 374 -4.84 24.40 8.11
C TRP A 374 -3.49 24.64 7.44
N SER A 375 -3.45 24.63 6.10
CA SER A 375 -2.25 24.93 5.32
C SER A 375 -1.62 26.29 5.67
N THR A 376 -2.44 27.31 5.80
CA THR A 376 -1.97 28.65 6.17
C THR A 376 -1.46 28.70 7.59
N GLY A 377 -2.15 28.07 8.53
CA GLY A 377 -1.79 28.06 9.95
C GLY A 377 -0.45 27.34 10.19
N VAL A 378 -0.23 26.17 9.59
CA VAL A 378 1.02 25.42 9.77
C VAL A 378 2.24 26.13 9.18
N VAL A 379 2.07 26.85 8.06
CA VAL A 379 3.16 27.64 7.45
C VAL A 379 3.41 28.92 8.24
N ALA A 380 2.36 29.66 8.60
CA ALA A 380 2.47 30.91 9.34
C ALA A 380 3.10 30.72 10.73
N ASP A 381 2.84 29.60 11.38
CA ASP A 381 3.38 29.27 12.70
C ASP A 381 4.76 28.57 12.62
N GLY A 382 5.31 28.45 11.41
CA GLY A 382 6.65 27.87 11.19
C GLY A 382 6.76 26.39 11.46
N ILE A 383 5.63 25.64 11.46
CA ILE A 383 5.64 24.19 11.55
C ILE A 383 6.27 23.61 10.28
N TYR A 384 5.89 24.16 9.13
CA TYR A 384 6.47 23.83 7.82
C TYR A 384 6.86 25.08 7.06
N ASN A 385 7.90 24.96 6.22
CA ASN A 385 8.32 26.04 5.31
C ASN A 385 7.44 26.12 4.06
N ASN A 386 6.75 25.05 3.73
CA ASN A 386 5.90 24.90 2.56
C ASN A 386 4.77 23.92 2.87
N TRP A 387 3.71 23.95 2.08
CA TRP A 387 2.59 23.02 2.18
C TRP A 387 2.01 22.75 0.80
N GLN A 388 1.86 21.47 0.46
CA GLN A 388 1.16 21.04 -0.73
C GLN A 388 -0.28 20.67 -0.36
N GLU A 389 -1.23 21.35 -0.99
CA GLU A 389 -2.66 21.14 -0.72
C GLU A 389 -3.17 19.80 -1.26
N SER A 390 -4.12 19.23 -0.54
CA SER A 390 -5.00 18.17 -1.01
C SER A 390 -6.46 18.64 -0.99
N PRO A 391 -7.38 17.94 -1.68
CA PRO A 391 -8.81 18.25 -1.58
C PRO A 391 -9.34 18.18 -0.15
N ILE A 392 -8.69 17.42 0.73
CA ILE A 392 -9.03 17.34 2.15
C ILE A 392 -8.44 18.53 2.90
N SER A 393 -7.15 18.79 2.77
CA SER A 393 -6.52 19.91 3.51
C SER A 393 -7.06 21.28 3.10
N ASP A 394 -7.54 21.39 1.86
CA ASP A 394 -8.10 22.64 1.35
C ASP A 394 -9.35 23.10 2.12
N MET A 395 -10.14 22.17 2.64
CA MET A 395 -11.35 22.46 3.40
C MET A 395 -11.13 22.60 4.91
N LEU A 396 -9.95 22.23 5.43
CA LEU A 396 -9.70 22.15 6.87
C LEU A 396 -9.17 23.47 7.44
N THR A 397 -9.62 23.75 8.66
CA THR A 397 -9.03 24.75 9.54
C THR A 397 -8.18 24.07 10.62
N MET A 398 -7.37 24.85 11.33
CA MET A 398 -6.55 24.32 12.44
C MET A 398 -7.41 23.67 13.52
N LYS A 399 -8.59 24.22 13.83
CA LYS A 399 -9.53 23.65 14.80
C LYS A 399 -10.17 22.34 14.34
N ASP A 400 -10.23 22.07 13.05
CA ASP A 400 -10.79 20.81 12.52
C ASP A 400 -9.83 19.63 12.76
N ILE A 401 -8.57 19.91 13.00
CA ILE A 401 -7.54 18.89 13.33
C ILE A 401 -7.29 18.82 14.84
N CYS A 402 -7.12 19.96 15.50
CA CYS A 402 -6.79 20.01 16.92
C CYS A 402 -8.07 20.25 17.75
N ILE A 403 -8.69 19.17 18.21
CA ILE A 403 -9.98 19.19 18.93
C ILE A 403 -9.78 19.25 20.42
N TYR A 404 -8.82 18.50 20.94
CA TYR A 404 -8.64 18.35 22.37
C TYR A 404 -7.46 19.16 22.89
N LYS A 405 -7.59 19.55 24.14
CA LYS A 405 -6.44 19.89 24.96
C LYS A 405 -5.64 18.63 25.20
N ALA A 406 -4.35 18.64 24.90
CA ALA A 406 -3.45 17.53 25.22
C ALA A 406 -3.60 17.14 26.71
N GLY A 407 -3.74 15.85 26.99
CA GLY A 407 -3.94 15.33 28.34
C GLY A 407 -5.41 15.22 28.77
N THR A 408 -6.38 15.57 27.92
CA THR A 408 -7.80 15.30 28.20
C THR A 408 -8.16 13.86 27.80
N PRO A 409 -9.15 13.23 28.49
CA PRO A 409 -9.61 11.91 28.10
C PRO A 409 -10.11 11.92 26.65
N LYS A 410 -9.65 11.00 25.84
CA LYS A 410 -10.30 10.66 24.57
C LYS A 410 -11.52 9.82 24.94
N THR A 411 -12.63 10.47 25.16
CA THR A 411 -13.90 9.78 25.18
C THR A 411 -14.35 9.66 23.76
N GLY A 412 -14.87 8.59 23.31
CA GLY A 412 -15.41 8.45 21.97
C GLY A 412 -16.58 9.42 21.65
N VAL A 413 -16.92 10.25 22.59
CA VAL A 413 -17.82 11.38 22.38
C VAL A 413 -17.01 12.50 21.77
N VAL A 414 -17.33 12.88 20.54
CA VAL A 414 -16.85 14.13 19.97
C VAL A 414 -17.39 15.24 20.86
N LEU A 415 -16.50 15.80 21.68
CA LEU A 415 -16.86 16.89 22.54
C LEU A 415 -17.13 18.12 21.67
N THR A 416 -18.33 18.64 21.74
CA THR A 416 -18.63 19.96 21.20
C THR A 416 -17.77 21.01 21.90
N GLU A 417 -17.61 22.18 21.32
CA GLU A 417 -16.87 23.29 21.95
C GLU A 417 -17.43 23.62 23.36
N GLU A 418 -18.69 23.39 23.56
CA GLU A 418 -19.41 23.58 24.82
C GLU A 418 -19.04 22.48 25.83
N ASN A 419 -19.00 21.22 25.42
CA ASN A 419 -18.56 20.09 26.24
C ASN A 419 -17.07 20.19 26.60
N PHE A 420 -16.26 20.79 25.73
CA PHE A 420 -14.84 21.00 25.96
C PHE A 420 -14.57 22.01 27.09
N ARG A 421 -15.52 22.87 27.40
CA ARG A 421 -15.44 23.88 28.45
C ARG A 421 -15.99 23.42 29.80
N ASP A 422 -16.63 22.26 29.85
CA ASP A 422 -17.22 21.73 31.08
C ASP A 422 -16.23 20.88 31.87
N PRO A 423 -15.65 21.39 32.96
CA PRO A 423 -14.72 20.63 33.80
C PRO A 423 -15.37 19.39 34.45
N ALA A 424 -16.70 19.35 34.58
CA ALA A 424 -17.41 18.22 35.19
C ALA A 424 -17.34 16.96 34.32
N LEU A 425 -17.16 17.10 33.00
CA LEU A 425 -16.96 15.98 32.08
C LEU A 425 -15.56 15.34 32.23
N TYR A 426 -14.57 16.05 32.80
CA TYR A 426 -13.24 15.50 33.04
C TYR A 426 -13.22 14.50 34.19
N ASP A 427 -14.13 14.65 35.17
CA ASP A 427 -14.19 13.81 36.37
C ASP A 427 -15.13 12.61 36.23
N VAL A 428 -16.07 12.66 35.27
CA VAL A 428 -17.15 11.66 35.13
C VAL A 428 -16.80 10.55 34.14
N LEU A 429 -15.68 10.63 33.44
CA LEU A 429 -15.20 9.62 32.49
C LEU A 429 -14.10 8.76 33.13
N PRO A 430 -14.48 7.90 34.09
CA PRO A 430 -13.54 7.03 34.71
C PRO A 430 -13.11 5.96 33.71
N ASP A 431 -11.85 5.65 33.72
CA ASP A 431 -11.34 4.37 33.28
C ASP A 431 -11.09 4.08 31.81
N VAL A 432 -11.28 4.99 30.88
CA VAL A 432 -10.64 4.82 29.56
C VAL A 432 -9.12 4.75 29.71
N ASN A 433 -8.62 4.96 30.92
CA ASN A 433 -7.21 5.09 31.21
C ASN A 433 -6.65 4.17 32.28
N LYS A 434 -7.18 2.99 32.48
CA LYS A 434 -6.52 1.98 33.35
C LYS A 434 -5.07 1.69 32.90
N ASN A 435 -4.72 2.03 31.65
CA ASN A 435 -3.40 1.80 31.07
C ASN A 435 -2.60 3.08 30.81
N GLY A 436 -2.94 4.23 31.38
CA GLY A 436 -2.19 5.48 31.20
C GLY A 436 -2.27 6.12 29.81
N LYS A 437 -3.24 5.74 28.99
CA LYS A 437 -3.40 6.22 27.61
C LYS A 437 -4.35 7.42 27.48
N TRP A 438 -4.17 8.42 28.34
CA TRP A 438 -4.80 9.72 28.13
C TRP A 438 -4.26 10.36 26.87
N GLY A 439 -5.12 11.03 26.13
CA GLY A 439 -4.79 11.62 24.85
C GLY A 439 -3.45 12.34 24.85
N LYS A 440 -2.46 11.70 24.30
CA LYS A 440 -1.15 12.31 24.06
C LYS A 440 -1.23 13.35 22.94
N THR A 441 -2.32 13.34 22.15
CA THR A 441 -2.55 14.22 21.02
C THR A 441 -3.85 15.01 21.20
N SER A 442 -3.98 16.15 20.53
CA SER A 442 -5.20 16.95 20.44
C SER A 442 -6.17 16.47 19.35
N TRP A 443 -5.90 15.33 18.73
CA TRP A 443 -6.71 14.76 17.66
C TRP A 443 -7.77 13.80 18.20
N ASP A 444 -8.94 13.82 17.58
CA ASP A 444 -9.95 12.78 17.72
C ASP A 444 -9.87 11.77 16.55
N SER A 445 -10.72 10.77 16.54
CA SER A 445 -10.78 9.75 15.47
C SER A 445 -11.05 10.36 14.10
N PHE A 446 -11.84 11.43 14.04
CA PHE A 446 -12.13 12.12 12.80
C PHE A 446 -10.91 12.86 12.26
N SER A 447 -10.16 13.55 13.13
CA SER A 447 -8.88 14.17 12.76
C SER A 447 -7.94 13.13 12.16
N TYR A 448 -7.83 11.96 12.78
CA TYR A 448 -7.03 10.86 12.23
C TYR A 448 -7.47 10.44 10.84
N ALA A 449 -8.77 10.27 10.60
CA ALA A 449 -9.28 9.88 9.28
C ALA A 449 -8.99 10.96 8.22
N LEU A 450 -9.16 12.23 8.57
CA LEU A 450 -8.85 13.35 7.67
C LEU A 450 -7.37 13.41 7.31
N LEU A 451 -6.50 13.26 8.31
CA LEU A 451 -5.04 13.25 8.11
C LEU A 451 -4.59 12.04 7.28
N MET A 452 -5.17 10.86 7.51
CA MET A 452 -4.92 9.66 6.70
C MET A 452 -5.35 9.88 5.25
N GLY A 453 -6.54 10.42 5.03
CA GLY A 453 -7.04 10.72 3.69
C GLY A 453 -6.14 11.72 2.94
N HIS A 454 -5.67 12.78 3.63
CA HIS A 454 -4.69 13.70 3.09
C HIS A 454 -3.39 13.00 2.68
N ASN A 455 -2.84 12.14 3.54
CA ASN A 455 -1.62 11.40 3.26
C ASN A 455 -1.79 10.43 2.08
N VAL A 456 -2.96 9.78 1.95
CA VAL A 456 -3.26 8.93 0.80
C VAL A 456 -3.25 9.74 -0.49
N TRP A 457 -3.91 10.90 -0.50
CA TRP A 457 -3.87 11.80 -1.66
C TRP A 457 -2.44 12.19 -2.04
N MET A 458 -1.66 12.62 -1.06
CA MET A 458 -0.27 13.04 -1.29
C MET A 458 0.57 11.91 -1.88
N HIS A 459 0.38 10.69 -1.40
CA HIS A 459 1.09 9.52 -1.93
C HIS A 459 0.67 9.18 -3.35
N LEU A 460 -0.64 9.14 -3.62
CA LEU A 460 -1.19 8.88 -4.95
C LEU A 460 -0.68 9.87 -6.00
N THR A 461 -0.77 11.17 -5.68
CA THR A 461 -0.31 12.22 -6.60
C THR A 461 1.18 12.18 -6.82
N ALA A 462 1.97 11.89 -5.78
CA ALA A 462 3.40 11.75 -5.91
C ALA A 462 3.81 10.61 -6.84
N VAL A 463 3.16 9.44 -6.72
CA VAL A 463 3.41 8.30 -7.62
C VAL A 463 3.07 8.66 -9.07
N GLN A 464 1.95 9.34 -9.31
CA GLN A 464 1.58 9.80 -10.65
C GLN A 464 2.58 10.81 -11.21
N GLU A 465 2.92 11.81 -10.42
CA GLU A 465 3.88 12.84 -10.79
C GLU A 465 5.27 12.26 -11.08
N ALA A 466 5.72 11.29 -10.28
CA ALA A 466 7.00 10.61 -10.51
C ALA A 466 7.07 10.00 -11.91
N ASN A 467 6.04 9.25 -12.31
CA ASN A 467 5.98 8.63 -13.63
C ASN A 467 5.87 9.67 -14.76
N GLN A 468 5.09 10.74 -14.58
CA GLN A 468 4.96 11.82 -15.57
C GLN A 468 6.28 12.57 -15.78
N ARG A 469 7.02 12.84 -14.68
CA ARG A 469 8.35 13.47 -14.75
C ARG A 469 9.36 12.57 -15.46
N PHE A 470 9.29 11.27 -15.19
CA PHE A 470 10.12 10.31 -15.91
C PHE A 470 9.83 10.32 -17.42
N ASP A 471 8.57 10.33 -17.82
CA ASP A 471 8.15 10.44 -19.23
C ASP A 471 8.60 11.77 -19.86
N ALA A 472 8.68 12.85 -19.06
CA ALA A 472 9.24 14.14 -19.48
C ALA A 472 10.79 14.17 -19.52
N GLY A 473 11.45 13.06 -19.21
CA GLY A 473 12.91 12.90 -19.27
C GLY A 473 13.65 13.22 -17.98
N GLU A 474 12.95 13.50 -16.89
CA GLU A 474 13.56 13.62 -15.56
C GLU A 474 13.81 12.23 -14.97
N ARG A 475 14.82 12.10 -14.10
CA ARG A 475 15.17 10.82 -13.47
C ARG A 475 15.62 11.00 -12.03
N PRO A 476 15.26 10.05 -11.14
CA PRO A 476 15.88 9.99 -9.83
C PRO A 476 17.34 9.49 -9.95
N ALA A 477 18.18 9.90 -9.01
CA ALA A 477 19.61 9.58 -9.02
C ALA A 477 19.88 8.07 -9.11
N MET A 478 19.07 7.23 -8.46
CA MET A 478 19.28 5.78 -8.49
C MET A 478 19.10 5.15 -9.88
N MET A 479 18.41 5.81 -10.80
CA MET A 479 18.25 5.34 -12.18
C MET A 479 19.32 5.88 -13.13
N GLN A 480 20.29 6.62 -12.60
CA GLN A 480 21.47 7.08 -13.31
C GLN A 480 22.71 6.37 -12.74
N ARG A 481 23.58 5.93 -13.61
CA ARG A 481 24.86 5.36 -13.16
C ARG A 481 25.83 6.48 -12.80
N SER A 482 26.48 6.34 -11.66
CA SER A 482 27.50 7.28 -11.18
C SER A 482 28.87 7.11 -11.87
N THR A 483 29.11 6.00 -12.55
CA THR A 483 30.43 5.65 -13.11
C THR A 483 30.37 5.30 -14.59
N GLY A 484 31.04 6.12 -15.39
CA GLY A 484 31.73 5.84 -16.65
C GLY A 484 31.04 5.17 -17.85
N ASP A 485 29.92 4.50 -17.63
CA ASP A 485 29.13 3.85 -18.66
C ASP A 485 27.79 4.56 -18.75
N TYR A 486 27.45 5.02 -19.94
CA TYR A 486 26.28 5.88 -20.17
C TYR A 486 24.95 5.13 -20.29
N ALA A 487 24.92 3.81 -20.03
CA ALA A 487 23.70 3.03 -20.10
C ALA A 487 22.73 3.45 -18.99
N LYS A 488 21.53 3.86 -19.39
CA LYS A 488 20.44 4.19 -18.48
C LYS A 488 19.77 2.93 -17.95
N PHE A 489 19.09 3.02 -16.81
CA PHE A 489 18.36 1.90 -16.24
C PHE A 489 17.40 1.26 -17.26
N GLU A 490 16.60 2.07 -17.95
CA GLU A 490 15.66 1.61 -18.95
C GLU A 490 16.32 0.86 -20.12
N ASP A 491 17.46 1.31 -20.60
CA ASP A 491 18.20 0.67 -21.71
C ASP A 491 18.71 -0.72 -21.28
N ILE A 492 19.19 -0.83 -20.05
CA ILE A 492 19.67 -2.11 -19.50
C ILE A 492 18.50 -3.09 -19.31
N VAL A 493 17.42 -2.64 -18.72
CA VAL A 493 16.22 -3.46 -18.51
C VAL A 493 15.63 -3.89 -19.85
N GLU A 494 15.58 -2.99 -20.84
CA GLU A 494 15.17 -3.36 -22.20
C GLU A 494 16.08 -4.42 -22.82
N ALA A 495 17.39 -4.28 -22.69
CA ALA A 495 18.34 -5.26 -23.21
C ALA A 495 18.17 -6.66 -22.57
N ILE A 496 17.89 -6.71 -21.26
CA ILE A 496 17.62 -7.97 -20.54
C ILE A 496 16.38 -8.67 -21.13
N PHE A 497 15.29 -7.93 -21.35
CA PHE A 497 14.06 -8.52 -21.88
C PHE A 497 14.05 -8.67 -23.41
N ALA A 498 14.94 -8.04 -24.15
CA ALA A 498 15.17 -8.27 -25.58
C ALA A 498 16.09 -9.47 -25.85
N ALA A 499 16.79 -9.99 -24.83
CA ALA A 499 17.74 -11.09 -24.98
C ALA A 499 17.10 -12.32 -25.63
N PRO A 500 17.83 -13.00 -26.55
CA PRO A 500 17.28 -14.13 -27.29
C PRO A 500 17.13 -15.41 -26.44
N ASP A 501 17.91 -15.54 -25.38
CA ASP A 501 17.93 -16.69 -24.51
C ASP A 501 18.22 -16.32 -23.05
N ARG A 502 17.98 -17.25 -22.15
CA ARG A 502 18.15 -17.08 -20.70
C ARG A 502 19.57 -16.71 -20.31
N GLN A 503 20.57 -17.40 -20.89
CA GLN A 503 21.96 -17.17 -20.53
C GLN A 503 22.40 -15.75 -20.88
N THR A 504 22.02 -15.26 -22.05
CA THR A 504 22.31 -13.88 -22.48
C THR A 504 21.67 -12.87 -21.53
N ALA A 505 20.40 -13.07 -21.12
CA ALA A 505 19.74 -12.19 -20.17
C ALA A 505 20.43 -12.18 -18.81
N GLU A 506 20.81 -13.34 -18.29
CA GLU A 506 21.54 -13.49 -17.02
C GLU A 506 22.93 -12.87 -17.08
N ASP A 507 23.64 -12.98 -18.20
CA ASP A 507 24.94 -12.37 -18.42
C ASP A 507 24.85 -10.83 -18.43
N ILE A 508 23.79 -10.27 -19.01
CA ILE A 508 23.54 -8.82 -18.96
C ILE A 508 23.30 -8.41 -17.50
N ILE A 509 22.45 -9.10 -16.75
CA ILE A 509 22.22 -8.80 -15.33
C ILE A 509 23.53 -8.81 -14.55
N LYS A 510 24.36 -9.83 -14.78
CA LYS A 510 25.67 -9.96 -14.13
C LYS A 510 26.65 -8.85 -14.51
N LEU A 511 26.64 -8.40 -15.77
CA LEU A 511 27.49 -7.31 -16.24
C LEU A 511 27.28 -6.02 -15.45
N TYR A 512 26.05 -5.77 -15.00
CA TYR A 512 25.68 -4.58 -14.24
C TYR A 512 25.60 -4.79 -12.73
N ASP A 513 26.28 -5.80 -12.22
CA ASP A 513 26.30 -6.18 -10.81
C ASP A 513 26.53 -5.02 -9.85
N THR A 514 27.52 -4.17 -10.13
CA THR A 514 27.84 -3.01 -9.29
C THR A 514 26.75 -1.95 -9.32
N TYR A 515 26.06 -1.80 -10.44
CA TYR A 515 24.97 -0.85 -10.59
C TYR A 515 23.74 -1.24 -9.75
N TRP A 516 23.37 -2.52 -9.74
CA TRP A 516 22.25 -2.96 -8.92
C TRP A 516 22.45 -2.67 -7.43
N MET A 517 23.70 -2.61 -6.98
CA MET A 517 24.03 -2.24 -5.60
C MET A 517 23.87 -0.75 -5.30
N GLU A 518 23.84 0.11 -6.31
CA GLU A 518 23.57 1.54 -6.17
C GLU A 518 22.05 1.82 -6.02
N ILE A 519 21.21 0.87 -6.45
CA ILE A 519 19.76 0.99 -6.36
C ILE A 519 19.28 0.64 -4.95
N VAL A 520 18.75 1.63 -4.28
CA VAL A 520 18.31 1.49 -2.90
C VAL A 520 17.03 0.66 -2.80
N GLY A 521 17.07 -0.36 -1.98
CA GLY A 521 15.90 -1.21 -1.70
C GLY A 521 14.74 -0.48 -1.02
N THR A 522 13.57 -1.09 -1.01
CA THR A 522 12.32 -0.52 -0.47
C THR A 522 12.16 -0.74 1.02
N ARG A 523 12.82 -1.74 1.60
CA ARG A 523 12.80 -2.05 3.03
C ARG A 523 14.20 -2.15 3.60
N GLY A 524 14.37 -1.61 4.83
CA GLY A 524 15.56 -1.83 5.64
C GLY A 524 15.46 -3.10 6.47
N PHE A 525 16.53 -3.91 6.53
CA PHE A 525 16.71 -4.80 7.67
C PHE A 525 17.26 -4.00 8.84
N LYS A 526 16.58 -4.04 9.99
CA LYS A 526 17.15 -3.47 11.22
C LYS A 526 18.53 -4.10 11.48
N GLY A 527 19.58 -3.31 11.35
CA GLY A 527 20.76 -3.47 12.17
C GLY A 527 22.03 -4.02 11.56
N LYS A 528 22.18 -4.33 10.26
CA LYS A 528 23.53 -4.71 9.80
C LYS A 528 23.80 -4.31 8.35
N LYS A 529 24.68 -3.32 8.20
CA LYS A 529 25.49 -3.20 6.97
C LYS A 529 26.41 -4.43 6.92
N THR A 530 26.18 -5.35 6.04
CA THR A 530 27.14 -6.40 5.76
C THR A 530 27.91 -6.06 4.50
N LYS A 531 29.17 -6.47 4.43
CA LYS A 531 30.07 -6.15 3.33
C LYS A 531 29.76 -6.90 2.03
N ASN A 532 28.83 -7.85 2.04
CA ASN A 532 28.44 -8.67 0.89
C ASN A 532 26.95 -8.55 0.63
N ALA A 533 26.57 -7.44 0.04
CA ALA A 533 25.20 -7.08 -0.18
C ALA A 533 24.42 -8.16 -0.90
N ARG A 534 24.96 -8.79 -1.93
CA ARG A 534 24.22 -9.73 -2.77
C ARG A 534 24.03 -11.11 -2.21
N SER A 535 24.94 -11.58 -1.38
CA SER A 535 24.80 -12.90 -0.77
C SER A 535 23.70 -12.97 0.29
N GLN A 536 23.16 -11.81 0.70
CA GLN A 536 22.20 -11.69 1.80
C GLN A 536 21.04 -10.73 1.51
N PHE A 537 20.74 -10.35 0.28
CA PHE A 537 19.74 -9.35 -0.05
C PHE A 537 19.90 -8.08 0.78
N HIS A 538 21.02 -7.41 0.63
CA HIS A 538 21.24 -6.18 1.35
C HIS A 538 20.24 -5.15 0.98
N VAL A 539 19.54 -4.80 1.97
CA VAL A 539 18.81 -3.58 2.02
C VAL A 539 19.79 -2.46 2.31
N LEU A 540 19.95 -1.60 1.33
CA LEU A 540 20.65 -0.35 1.52
C LEU A 540 19.74 0.56 2.34
N TYR A 541 20.12 0.83 3.59
CA TYR A 541 19.44 1.80 4.42
C TYR A 541 19.47 3.17 3.76
N THR A 542 18.32 3.78 3.61
CA THR A 542 18.25 5.22 3.40
C THR A 542 18.17 5.88 4.78
N PHE A 543 19.21 6.60 5.14
CA PHE A 543 19.31 7.31 6.41
C PHE A 543 18.35 8.50 6.55
N ASP A 544 17.56 8.83 5.51
CA ASP A 544 16.77 10.04 5.45
C ASP A 544 15.26 9.81 5.56
N GLU A 545 14.79 8.56 5.60
CA GLU A 545 13.45 8.29 6.12
C GLU A 545 13.60 8.23 7.63
N PRO A 546 12.84 9.03 8.41
CA PRO A 546 12.74 8.73 9.82
C PRO A 546 12.46 7.24 9.90
N GLU A 547 13.26 6.50 10.68
CA GLU A 547 12.86 5.18 11.08
C GLU A 547 11.46 5.38 11.65
N VAL A 548 10.47 5.12 10.82
CA VAL A 548 9.16 4.80 11.35
C VAL A 548 9.50 3.54 12.12
N ASP A 549 9.67 3.69 13.42
CA ASP A 549 9.63 2.55 14.31
C ASP A 549 8.35 1.88 13.91
N THR A 550 8.47 0.89 13.05
CA THR A 550 7.38 0.02 12.72
C THR A 550 7.13 -0.79 13.97
N GLU A 551 6.52 -0.12 14.96
CA GLU A 551 5.57 -0.83 15.78
C GLU A 551 4.72 -1.58 14.76
N PRO A 552 4.54 -2.88 14.94
CA PRO A 552 3.85 -3.69 13.97
C PRO A 552 2.58 -2.95 13.59
N GLU A 553 2.33 -2.87 12.28
CA GLU A 553 1.11 -2.26 11.72
C GLU A 553 -0.14 -2.70 12.51
N ASP A 554 -0.13 -3.93 12.99
CA ASP A 554 -1.12 -4.53 13.87
C ASP A 554 -1.22 -3.89 15.26
N GLN A 555 -0.14 -3.38 15.82
CA GLN A 555 -0.19 -2.75 17.15
C GLN A 555 -0.80 -1.36 17.05
N LEU A 556 -0.47 -0.60 16.01
CA LEU A 556 -1.06 0.71 15.74
C LEU A 556 -2.52 0.60 15.28
N GLN A 557 -2.83 -0.39 14.45
CA GLN A 557 -4.22 -0.68 14.05
C GLN A 557 -5.04 -1.26 15.21
N SER A 558 -4.46 -2.12 16.03
CA SER A 558 -5.10 -2.64 17.24
C SER A 558 -5.33 -1.51 18.27
N GLU A 559 -4.42 -0.56 18.42
CA GLU A 559 -4.62 0.61 19.27
C GLU A 559 -5.69 1.55 18.70
N ALA A 560 -5.73 1.74 17.38
CA ALA A 560 -6.78 2.51 16.71
C ALA A 560 -8.13 1.80 16.74
N LEU A 561 -8.18 0.48 16.59
CA LEU A 561 -9.38 -0.33 16.74
C LEU A 561 -9.86 -0.38 18.20
N GLN A 562 -8.96 -0.48 19.18
CA GLN A 562 -9.31 -0.37 20.60
C GLN A 562 -9.85 1.02 20.95
N LEU A 563 -9.35 2.07 20.30
CA LEU A 563 -9.93 3.41 20.39
C LEU A 563 -11.39 3.42 19.88
N LEU A 564 -11.64 2.83 18.70
CA LEU A 564 -12.99 2.71 18.15
C LEU A 564 -13.91 1.81 19.00
N GLU A 565 -13.40 0.69 19.52
CA GLU A 565 -14.17 -0.20 20.38
C GLU A 565 -14.47 0.43 21.73
N SER A 566 -13.53 1.19 22.29
CA SER A 566 -13.78 1.98 23.51
C SER A 566 -14.79 3.10 23.29
N GLU A 567 -14.93 3.57 22.07
CA GLU A 567 -15.94 4.53 21.62
C GLU A 567 -17.33 3.88 21.44
N GLN A 568 -17.43 2.55 21.38
CA GLN A 568 -18.70 1.82 21.15
C GLN A 568 -19.40 1.32 22.42
N ILE A 569 -18.74 1.33 23.59
CA ILE A 569 -19.36 0.84 24.83
C ILE A 569 -20.05 2.00 25.56
N LYS A 570 -20.99 2.65 24.91
CA LYS A 570 -22.06 3.43 25.58
C LYS A 570 -23.31 3.51 24.74
#